data_34d77cc8da174aa30c4d245d21190629
#
_entry.id   34d77cc8da174aa30c4d245d21190629
#
_cell.length_a   1.000
_cell.length_b   1.000
_cell.length_c   1.000
_cell.angle_alpha   90.00
_cell.angle_beta   90.00
_cell.angle_gamma   90.00
#
_symmetry.space_group_name_H-M   'P 1'
#
loop_
_entity.id
_entity.type
_entity.pdbx_description
1 polymer ?
#
loop_
_entity_poly.entity_id
_entity_poly.type
_entity_poly.pdbx_seq_one_letter_code
_entity_poly.pdbx_strand_id
1 'polypeptide(L)'
;MAKIVIIGAGAMGSAFALPCLDNNHDINIVGTHLENEFIDQLKKNNNLHPGLNTKIPQEIKILKFEKFDELLKSNVDLIVLGISSKGIEWVADQLSRLYKAGKIPKLLMLTKGL
;
A
#
# COMPACT_ATOMS: atom_id res chain seq x y z
N MET A 1 10.99 10.50 10.80
CA MET A 1 10.30 9.26 10.35
C MET A 1 8.94 9.61 9.77
N ALA A 2 8.68 9.16 8.57
CA ALA A 2 7.39 9.39 7.92
C ALA A 2 6.50 8.15 8.03
N LYS A 3 5.19 8.38 8.10
CA LYS A 3 4.23 7.29 7.98
C LYS A 3 3.82 7.16 6.52
N ILE A 4 4.15 6.04 5.92
CA ILE A 4 3.92 5.76 4.51
C ILE A 4 2.89 4.65 4.38
N VAL A 5 1.86 4.89 3.59
CA VAL A 5 0.85 3.89 3.26
C VAL A 5 0.97 3.56 1.78
N ILE A 6 1.20 2.29 1.49
CA ILE A 6 1.26 1.79 0.13
C ILE A 6 -0.06 1.09 -0.17
N ILE A 7 -0.80 1.58 -1.15
CA ILE A 7 -2.04 0.96 -1.59
C ILE A 7 -1.73 -0.03 -2.70
N GLY A 8 -1.98 -1.29 -2.44
CA GLY A 8 -1.70 -2.37 -3.36
C GLY A 8 -0.59 -3.27 -2.86
N ALA A 9 -0.85 -4.58 -2.81
CA ALA A 9 0.09 -5.58 -2.31
C ALA A 9 0.87 -6.29 -3.43
N GLY A 10 0.80 -5.77 -4.65
CA GLY A 10 1.52 -6.32 -5.78
C GLY A 10 3.03 -6.14 -5.67
N ALA A 11 3.75 -6.67 -6.64
CA ALA A 11 5.23 -6.66 -6.62
C ALA A 11 5.81 -5.24 -6.58
N MET A 12 5.24 -4.32 -7.34
CA MET A 12 5.77 -2.97 -7.45
C MET A 12 5.70 -2.21 -6.13
N GLY A 13 4.53 -2.22 -5.47
CA GLY A 13 4.36 -1.56 -4.18
C GLY A 13 5.19 -2.22 -3.09
N SER A 14 5.22 -3.55 -3.08
CA SER A 14 5.98 -4.30 -2.09
C SER A 14 7.49 -4.08 -2.25
N ALA A 15 7.99 -3.99 -3.48
CA ALA A 15 9.40 -3.68 -3.73
C ALA A 15 9.77 -2.29 -3.23
N PHE A 16 8.88 -1.32 -3.44
CA PHE A 16 9.12 0.06 -2.99
C PHE A 16 9.22 0.15 -1.46
N ALA A 17 8.50 -0.73 -0.74
CA ALA A 17 8.50 -0.73 0.71
C ALA A 17 9.90 -1.00 1.31
N LEU A 18 10.72 -1.79 0.65
CA LEU A 18 12.00 -2.22 1.18
C LEU A 18 12.98 -1.06 1.42
N PRO A 19 13.29 -0.21 0.42
CA PRO A 19 14.18 0.92 0.68
C PRO A 19 13.58 1.95 1.66
N CYS A 20 12.25 2.06 1.72
CA CYS A 20 11.62 2.95 2.69
C CYS A 20 11.85 2.46 4.11
N LEU A 21 11.77 1.14 4.34
CA LEU A 21 12.06 0.56 5.65
C LEU A 21 13.52 0.80 6.04
N ASP A 22 14.44 0.64 5.09
CA ASP A 22 15.87 0.86 5.34
C ASP A 22 16.15 2.29 5.80
N ASN A 23 15.28 3.23 5.48
CA ASN A 23 15.39 4.62 5.90
C ASN A 23 14.54 4.92 7.14
N ASN A 24 14.17 3.91 7.91
CA ASN A 24 13.47 4.02 9.18
C ASN A 24 12.09 4.67 9.11
N HIS A 25 11.36 4.48 8.02
CA HIS A 25 9.98 4.95 7.91
C HIS A 25 9.01 3.90 8.44
N ASP A 26 7.84 4.36 8.88
CA ASP A 26 6.74 3.49 9.28
C ASP A 26 5.98 3.08 8.03
N ILE A 27 6.12 1.82 7.61
CA ILE A 27 5.60 1.34 6.34
C ILE A 27 4.39 0.44 6.55
N ASN A 28 3.31 0.76 5.87
CA ASN A 28 2.07 -0.01 5.92
C ASN A 28 1.60 -0.28 4.49
N ILE A 29 1.45 -1.55 4.14
CA ILE A 29 0.86 -1.97 2.88
C ILE A 29 -0.59 -2.33 3.14
N VAL A 30 -1.51 -1.73 2.40
CA VAL A 30 -2.92 -2.10 2.49
C VAL A 30 -3.39 -2.60 1.13
N GLY A 31 -4.05 -3.75 1.13
CA GLY A 31 -4.56 -4.35 -0.09
C GLY A 31 -5.80 -3.62 -0.62
N THR A 32 -6.04 -3.79 -1.91
CA THR A 32 -7.31 -3.39 -2.50
C THR A 32 -8.38 -4.42 -2.12
N HIS A 33 -9.64 -4.11 -2.43
CA HIS A 33 -10.74 -5.04 -2.17
C HIS A 33 -10.61 -6.37 -2.93
N LEU A 34 -9.75 -6.42 -3.95
CA LEU A 34 -9.52 -7.63 -4.75
C LEU A 34 -8.34 -8.47 -4.23
N GLU A 35 -7.65 -8.02 -3.20
CA GLU A 35 -6.40 -8.64 -2.75
C GLU A 35 -6.48 -9.35 -1.41
N ASN A 36 -7.68 -9.48 -0.82
CA ASN A 36 -7.80 -10.11 0.50
C ASN A 36 -7.24 -11.53 0.52
N GLU A 37 -7.59 -12.34 -0.48
CA GLU A 37 -7.11 -13.71 -0.56
C GLU A 37 -5.59 -13.76 -0.79
N PHE A 38 -5.07 -12.90 -1.65
CA PHE A 38 -3.63 -12.80 -1.89
C PHE A 38 -2.88 -12.50 -0.58
N ILE A 39 -3.40 -11.57 0.21
CA ILE A 39 -2.76 -11.19 1.48
C ILE A 39 -2.81 -12.34 2.48
N ASP A 40 -3.93 -13.06 2.55
CA ASP A 40 -4.04 -14.23 3.41
C ASP A 40 -2.99 -15.29 3.04
N GLN A 41 -2.80 -15.55 1.75
CA GLN A 41 -1.79 -16.50 1.28
C GLN A 41 -0.37 -16.02 1.56
N LEU A 42 -0.13 -14.73 1.37
CA LEU A 42 1.17 -14.13 1.67
C LEU A 42 1.55 -14.35 3.12
N LYS A 43 0.63 -14.10 4.04
CA LYS A 43 0.88 -14.28 5.48
C LYS A 43 1.08 -15.74 5.85
N LYS A 44 0.37 -16.66 5.21
CA LYS A 44 0.55 -18.09 5.43
C LYS A 44 1.93 -18.57 4.98
N ASN A 45 2.51 -17.91 4.00
CA ASN A 45 3.82 -18.27 3.45
C ASN A 45 4.94 -17.43 4.07
N ASN A 46 4.77 -16.99 5.33
CA ASN A 46 5.78 -16.23 6.08
C ASN A 46 6.21 -14.95 5.34
N ASN A 47 5.26 -14.28 4.70
CA ASN A 47 5.48 -13.04 3.95
C ASN A 47 6.41 -13.20 2.74
N LEU A 48 6.55 -14.42 2.21
CA LEU A 48 7.27 -14.62 0.96
C LEU A 48 6.40 -14.16 -0.20
N HIS A 49 6.81 -13.07 -0.84
CA HIS A 49 6.04 -12.49 -1.95
C HIS A 49 6.32 -13.23 -3.25
N PRO A 50 5.31 -13.86 -3.88
CA PRO A 50 5.55 -14.67 -5.07
C PRO A 50 6.09 -13.87 -6.26
N GLY A 51 5.63 -12.62 -6.42
CA GLY A 51 6.09 -11.76 -7.52
C GLY A 51 7.52 -11.28 -7.36
N LEU A 52 8.02 -11.16 -6.13
CA LEU A 52 9.38 -10.71 -5.84
C LEU A 52 10.33 -11.85 -5.50
N ASN A 53 9.79 -13.01 -5.19
CA ASN A 53 10.55 -14.14 -4.67
C ASN A 53 11.44 -13.72 -3.47
N THR A 54 10.89 -12.85 -2.62
CA THR A 54 11.60 -12.26 -1.48
C THR A 54 10.62 -12.14 -0.32
N LYS A 55 11.11 -12.35 0.88
CA LYS A 55 10.31 -12.16 2.08
C LYS A 55 10.17 -10.66 2.38
N ILE A 56 8.96 -10.25 2.70
CA ILE A 56 8.70 -8.90 3.18
C ILE A 56 8.99 -8.89 4.68
N PRO A 57 9.86 -8.00 5.17
CA PRO A 57 10.18 -7.92 6.60
C PRO A 57 8.93 -7.73 7.45
N GLN A 58 8.91 -8.31 8.64
CA GLN A 58 7.76 -8.20 9.55
C GLN A 58 7.52 -6.79 10.07
N GLU A 59 8.51 -5.94 10.03
CA GLU A 59 8.38 -4.54 10.40
C GLU A 59 7.44 -3.78 9.46
N ILE A 60 7.25 -4.28 8.23
CA ILE A 60 6.27 -3.73 7.30
C ILE A 60 4.92 -4.38 7.60
N LYS A 61 3.95 -3.55 7.96
CA LYS A 61 2.59 -4.04 8.23
C LYS A 61 1.88 -4.28 6.92
N ILE A 62 1.25 -5.45 6.79
CA ILE A 62 0.47 -5.83 5.60
C ILE A 62 -0.96 -6.03 6.04
N LEU A 63 -1.86 -5.17 5.58
CA LEU A 63 -3.25 -5.12 6.02
C LEU A 63 -4.20 -5.39 4.87
N LYS A 64 -5.30 -6.08 5.17
CA LYS A 64 -6.35 -6.32 4.18
C LYS A 64 -7.21 -5.06 4.03
N PHE A 65 -8.03 -5.05 3.00
CA PHE A 65 -8.85 -3.89 2.66
C PHE A 65 -9.78 -3.44 3.79
N GLU A 66 -10.18 -4.34 4.67
CA GLU A 66 -11.04 -3.97 5.81
C GLU A 66 -10.40 -2.90 6.71
N LYS A 67 -9.07 -2.78 6.69
CA LYS A 67 -8.34 -1.77 7.47
C LYS A 67 -8.05 -0.49 6.68
N PHE A 68 -8.50 -0.41 5.44
CA PHE A 68 -8.19 0.70 4.53
C PHE A 68 -8.59 2.06 5.12
N ASP A 69 -9.85 2.19 5.52
CA ASP A 69 -10.35 3.47 6.02
C ASP A 69 -9.65 3.90 7.31
N GLU A 70 -9.51 2.97 8.25
CA GLU A 70 -8.85 3.23 9.52
C GLU A 70 -7.41 3.70 9.30
N LEU A 71 -6.70 3.01 8.43
CA LEU A 71 -5.30 3.33 8.16
C LEU A 71 -5.15 4.69 7.50
N LEU A 72 -5.97 5.01 6.50
CA LEU A 72 -5.86 6.27 5.79
C LEU A 72 -6.35 7.47 6.59
N LYS A 73 -7.17 7.25 7.62
CA LYS A 73 -7.62 8.32 8.52
C LYS A 73 -6.60 8.63 9.61
N SER A 74 -5.57 7.81 9.77
CA SER A 74 -4.46 8.12 10.68
C SER A 74 -3.57 9.20 10.05
N ASN A 75 -2.60 9.70 10.80
CA ASN A 75 -1.71 10.76 10.29
C ASN A 75 -0.73 10.20 9.26
N VAL A 76 -1.16 10.14 8.00
CA VAL A 76 -0.34 9.61 6.90
C VAL A 76 0.43 10.76 6.25
N ASP A 77 1.74 10.57 6.07
CA ASP A 77 2.60 11.57 5.43
C ASP A 77 2.67 11.38 3.91
N LEU A 78 2.65 10.12 3.46
CA LEU A 78 2.77 9.81 2.04
C LEU A 78 1.91 8.60 1.70
N ILE A 79 1.14 8.73 0.62
CA ILE A 79 0.39 7.60 0.04
C ILE A 79 1.09 7.21 -1.26
N VAL A 80 1.44 5.93 -1.37
CA VAL A 80 2.06 5.37 -2.56
C VAL A 80 1.05 4.48 -3.25
N LEU A 81 0.82 4.73 -4.54
CA LEU A 81 -0.13 3.95 -5.33
C LEU A 81 0.63 2.86 -6.09
N GLY A 82 0.61 1.65 -5.54
CA GLY A 82 1.24 0.48 -6.15
C GLY A 82 0.22 -0.40 -6.86
N ILE A 83 -0.62 0.21 -7.68
CA ILE A 83 -1.71 -0.45 -8.38
C ILE A 83 -1.56 -0.27 -9.88
N SER A 84 -2.27 -1.11 -10.67
CA SER A 84 -2.26 -0.96 -12.13
C SER A 84 -3.03 0.29 -12.54
N SER A 85 -2.81 0.74 -13.80
CA SER A 85 -3.53 1.88 -14.34
C SER A 85 -5.04 1.70 -14.27
N LYS A 86 -5.52 0.46 -14.38
CA LYS A 86 -6.94 0.16 -14.27
C LYS A 86 -7.51 0.42 -12.87
N GLY A 87 -6.67 0.43 -11.86
CA GLY A 87 -7.10 0.67 -10.49
C GLY A 87 -7.09 2.14 -10.07
N ILE A 88 -6.54 3.02 -10.89
CA ILE A 88 -6.37 4.43 -10.52
C ILE A 88 -7.71 5.10 -10.24
N GLU A 89 -8.71 4.86 -11.08
CA GLU A 89 -10.03 5.46 -10.93
C GLU A 89 -10.70 5.02 -9.62
N TRP A 90 -10.59 3.72 -9.32
CA TRP A 90 -11.10 3.17 -8.08
C TRP A 90 -10.44 3.83 -6.86
N VAL A 91 -9.10 3.98 -6.89
CA VAL A 91 -8.37 4.61 -5.78
C VAL A 91 -8.77 6.08 -5.64
N ALA A 92 -8.91 6.79 -6.77
CA ALA A 92 -9.33 8.19 -6.73
C ALA A 92 -10.69 8.33 -6.03
N ASP A 93 -11.63 7.43 -6.32
CA ASP A 93 -12.93 7.41 -5.65
C ASP A 93 -12.79 7.16 -4.15
N GLN A 94 -11.93 6.22 -3.76
CA GLN A 94 -11.71 5.92 -2.34
C GLN A 94 -11.10 7.12 -1.61
N LEU A 95 -10.11 7.77 -2.20
CA LEU A 95 -9.47 8.92 -1.57
C LEU A 95 -10.42 10.12 -1.48
N SER A 96 -11.24 10.33 -2.51
CA SER A 96 -12.25 11.38 -2.49
C SER A 96 -13.31 11.16 -1.41
N ARG A 97 -13.62 9.92 -1.12
CA ARG A 97 -14.56 9.57 -0.06
C ARG A 97 -13.99 9.86 1.33
N LEU A 98 -12.68 9.62 1.51
CA LEU A 98 -12.04 9.72 2.82
C LEU A 98 -11.48 11.10 3.14
N TYR A 99 -11.08 11.87 2.14
CA TYR A 99 -10.43 13.15 2.34
C TYR A 99 -11.24 14.28 1.70
N LYS A 100 -11.31 15.41 2.39
CA LYS A 100 -11.86 16.62 1.81
C LYS A 100 -10.88 17.21 0.79
N ALA A 101 -11.41 17.98 -0.15
CA ALA A 101 -10.58 18.65 -1.15
C ALA A 101 -9.45 19.45 -0.47
N GLY A 102 -8.24 19.30 -0.95
CA GLY A 102 -7.06 19.96 -0.41
C GLY A 102 -6.47 19.35 0.84
N LYS A 103 -7.05 18.24 1.33
CA LYS A 103 -6.55 17.56 2.54
C LYS A 103 -5.92 16.21 2.26
N ILE A 104 -5.79 15.83 1.00
CA ILE A 104 -5.17 14.56 0.61
C ILE A 104 -3.66 14.65 0.89
N PRO A 105 -3.07 13.66 1.58
CA PRO A 105 -1.61 13.60 1.75
C PRO A 105 -0.88 13.55 0.41
N LYS A 106 0.43 13.74 0.43
CA LYS A 106 1.23 13.63 -0.80
C LYS A 106 1.04 12.25 -1.41
N LEU A 107 0.95 12.22 -2.73
CA LEU A 107 0.75 10.99 -3.49
C LEU A 107 1.97 10.71 -4.37
N LEU A 108 2.40 9.45 -4.39
CA LEU A 108 3.42 8.97 -5.30
C LEU A 108 2.85 7.81 -6.10
N MET A 109 2.88 7.92 -7.41
CA MET A 109 2.38 6.86 -8.29
C MET A 109 3.54 6.01 -8.80
N LEU A 110 3.46 4.71 -8.57
CA LEU A 110 4.43 3.75 -9.11
C LEU A 110 3.96 3.16 -10.43
N THR A 111 2.70 3.39 -10.77
CA THR A 111 2.11 2.85 -12.00
C THR A 111 2.81 3.45 -13.22
N LYS A 112 3.20 2.59 -14.16
CA LYS A 112 3.72 3.07 -15.43
C LYS A 112 2.56 3.70 -16.20
N GLY A 113 2.65 4.99 -16.46
CA GLY A 113 1.65 5.72 -17.19
C GLY A 113 1.72 5.38 -18.67
N LEU A 114 0.77 4.67 -19.16
CA LEU A 114 0.59 4.42 -20.57
C LEU A 114 -0.83 4.73 -20.94
#